data_c332802da6c47935f9123c032488024d
#
_entry.id   c332802da6c47935f9123c032488024d
#
_cell.length_a   1.000
_cell.length_b   1.000
_cell.length_c   1.000
_cell.angle_alpha   90.00
_cell.angle_beta   90.00
_cell.angle_gamma   90.00
#
_symmetry.space_group_name_H-M   'P 1'
#
loop_
_entity.id
_entity.type
_entity.pdbx_description
1 polymer ?
#
loop_
_entity_poly.entity_id
_entity_poly.type
_entity_poly.pdbx_seq_one_letter_code
_entity_poly.pdbx_strand_id
1 'polypeptide(L)'
;MNRRYFLFPKVSGEYLITCYQQIDGNQYAALYTETLTIKLQNEFLPFLYPNQYVDFSSKSEACKLAASLVKEDMTDIDILKTFYTYVTSHISYDYDKADFVEAGYLPDVDDTLSTGTGICFDYAALTTAMLRSQDIPCKLQIGYSGDVKHAWIDVYIRG
;
A
#
# COMPACT_ATOMS: atom_id res chain seq x y z
N MET A 1 -14.15 -2.14 -16.36
CA MET A 1 -13.40 -0.87 -16.41
C MET A 1 -12.48 -0.84 -15.19
N ASN A 2 -11.18 -1.11 -15.39
CA ASN A 2 -10.24 -1.12 -14.28
C ASN A 2 -10.03 0.32 -13.79
N ARG A 3 -10.53 0.63 -12.62
CA ARG A 3 -10.23 1.91 -11.95
C ARG A 3 -8.80 1.82 -11.43
N ARG A 4 -7.93 2.70 -11.90
CA ARG A 4 -6.60 2.89 -11.30
C ARG A 4 -6.70 4.02 -10.29
N TYR A 5 -6.30 3.74 -9.07
CA TYR A 5 -6.23 4.73 -7.99
C TYR A 5 -4.82 5.31 -7.95
N PHE A 6 -4.71 6.63 -8.06
CA PHE A 6 -3.43 7.32 -7.93
C PHE A 6 -3.32 7.92 -6.54
N LEU A 7 -2.16 7.74 -5.90
CA LEU A 7 -1.85 8.45 -4.68
C LEU A 7 -1.51 9.90 -5.01
N PHE A 8 -2.41 10.80 -4.63
CA PHE A 8 -2.03 12.20 -4.50
C PHE A 8 -1.19 12.39 -3.23
N PRO A 9 -0.19 13.31 -3.27
CA PRO A 9 0.57 13.65 -2.07
C PRO A 9 -0.36 14.12 -0.94
N LYS A 10 0.03 13.84 0.26
CA LYS A 10 -0.66 13.72 1.54
C LYS A 10 -1.23 15.01 2.13
N VAL A 11 -1.34 16.09 1.38
CA VAL A 11 -1.75 17.41 1.90
C VAL A 11 -2.76 18.07 0.96
N SER A 12 -3.58 18.94 1.51
CA SER A 12 -4.38 19.85 0.71
C SER A 12 -3.48 20.79 -0.06
N GLY A 13 -3.78 21.05 -1.31
CA GLY A 13 -2.95 21.92 -2.15
C GLY A 13 -3.30 21.83 -3.63
N GLU A 14 -2.49 22.49 -4.44
CA GLU A 14 -2.58 22.44 -5.90
C GLU A 14 -1.66 21.36 -6.43
N TYR A 15 -2.21 20.54 -7.34
CA TYR A 15 -1.52 19.42 -7.99
C TYR A 15 -1.54 19.62 -9.50
N LEU A 16 -0.36 19.57 -10.10
CA LEU A 16 -0.19 19.62 -11.55
C LEU A 16 -0.18 18.20 -12.11
N ILE A 17 -1.16 17.85 -12.95
CA ILE A 17 -1.22 16.59 -13.64
C ILE A 17 -0.84 16.83 -15.10
N THR A 18 0.22 16.16 -15.57
CA THR A 18 0.66 16.25 -16.95
C THR A 18 0.66 14.88 -17.60
N CYS A 19 -0.01 14.77 -18.75
CA CYS A 19 0.07 13.60 -19.61
C CYS A 19 1.17 13.81 -20.65
N TYR A 20 2.06 12.84 -20.74
CA TYR A 20 3.17 12.86 -21.71
C TYR A 20 2.97 11.79 -22.76
N GLN A 21 3.31 12.13 -24.00
CA GLN A 21 3.47 11.17 -25.10
C GLN A 21 4.96 10.89 -25.31
N GLN A 22 5.33 9.64 -25.38
CA GLN A 22 6.67 9.25 -25.82
C GLN A 22 6.85 9.58 -27.30
N ILE A 23 7.94 10.27 -27.65
CA ILE A 23 8.29 10.62 -29.03
C ILE A 23 9.32 9.64 -29.56
N ASP A 24 10.43 9.49 -28.84
CA ASP A 24 11.53 8.58 -29.18
C ASP A 24 12.37 8.27 -27.95
N GLY A 25 12.74 7.01 -27.76
CA GLY A 25 13.57 6.57 -26.62
C GLY A 25 13.05 7.10 -25.28
N ASN A 26 13.82 7.93 -24.59
CA ASN A 26 13.45 8.58 -23.32
C ASN A 26 12.94 10.02 -23.50
N GLN A 27 12.58 10.43 -24.72
CA GLN A 27 12.04 11.75 -24.98
C GLN A 27 10.51 11.73 -24.94
N TYR A 28 9.94 12.68 -24.21
CA TYR A 28 8.50 12.81 -24.01
C TYR A 28 8.05 14.25 -24.29
N ALA A 29 6.90 14.42 -24.96
CA ALA A 29 6.21 15.70 -25.09
C ALA A 29 5.01 15.76 -24.16
N ALA A 30 4.80 16.89 -23.52
CA ALA A 30 3.59 17.15 -22.78
C ALA A 30 2.42 17.35 -23.77
N LEU A 31 1.38 16.51 -23.62
CA LEU A 31 0.15 16.61 -24.42
C LEU A 31 -0.91 17.48 -23.74
N TYR A 32 -0.99 17.34 -22.44
CA TYR A 32 -2.04 17.96 -21.64
C TYR A 32 -1.55 18.16 -20.22
N THR A 33 -1.86 19.31 -19.67
CA THR A 33 -1.54 19.65 -18.29
C THR A 33 -2.76 20.30 -17.63
N GLU A 34 -3.09 19.85 -16.44
CA GLU A 34 -4.19 20.41 -15.65
C GLU A 34 -3.75 20.60 -14.19
N THR A 35 -4.23 21.67 -13.60
CA THR A 35 -4.04 21.95 -12.17
C THR A 35 -5.32 21.58 -11.42
N LEU A 36 -5.18 20.70 -10.43
CA LEU A 36 -6.26 20.32 -9.53
C LEU A 36 -6.01 20.89 -8.14
N THR A 37 -6.99 21.61 -7.60
CA THR A 37 -6.97 22.01 -6.20
C THR A 37 -7.68 20.96 -5.37
N ILE A 38 -6.94 20.31 -4.48
CA ILE A 38 -7.47 19.27 -3.59
C ILE A 38 -7.52 19.80 -2.16
N LYS A 39 -8.69 19.69 -1.54
CA LYS A 39 -8.89 19.95 -0.12
C LYS A 39 -9.28 18.65 0.57
N LEU A 40 -8.39 18.12 1.38
CA LEU A 40 -8.67 16.91 2.17
C LEU A 40 -9.67 17.26 3.28
N GLN A 41 -10.70 16.44 3.42
CA GLN A 41 -11.64 16.53 4.54
C GLN A 41 -11.04 16.01 5.84
N ASN A 42 -10.14 15.03 5.71
CA ASN A 42 -9.39 14.42 6.81
C ASN A 42 -8.03 13.97 6.25
N GLU A 43 -6.95 14.30 6.94
CA GLU A 43 -5.58 13.96 6.54
C GLU A 43 -5.29 12.46 6.54
N PHE A 44 -6.08 11.66 7.26
CA PHE A 44 -5.92 10.20 7.33
C PHE A 44 -6.65 9.44 6.21
N LEU A 45 -7.62 10.07 5.53
CA LEU A 45 -8.40 9.39 4.46
C LEU A 45 -7.55 8.74 3.37
N PRO A 46 -6.45 9.36 2.87
CA PRO A 46 -5.61 8.72 1.85
C PRO A 46 -4.96 7.40 2.33
N PHE A 47 -4.89 7.19 3.64
CA PHE A 47 -4.29 6.03 4.28
C PHE A 47 -5.29 4.96 4.73
N LEU A 48 -6.57 5.13 4.36
CA LEU A 48 -7.65 4.17 4.62
C LEU A 48 -8.14 3.46 3.33
N TYR A 49 -7.85 4.03 2.16
CA TYR A 49 -8.36 3.52 0.89
C TYR A 49 -7.29 2.75 0.10
N PRO A 50 -7.71 1.82 -0.78
CA PRO A 50 -6.79 1.15 -1.69
C PRO A 50 -6.14 2.14 -2.67
N ASN A 51 -4.98 1.77 -3.17
CA ASN A 51 -4.25 2.50 -4.21
C ASN A 51 -3.40 1.52 -5.03
N GLN A 52 -2.58 2.04 -5.98
CA GLN A 52 -1.79 1.19 -6.87
C GLN A 52 -0.75 0.30 -6.17
N TYR A 53 -0.32 0.63 -4.96
CA TYR A 53 0.67 -0.13 -4.18
C TYR A 53 0.04 -1.07 -3.16
N VAL A 54 -1.21 -0.82 -2.81
CA VAL A 54 -1.98 -1.61 -1.86
C VAL A 54 -3.39 -1.74 -2.42
N ASP A 55 -3.55 -2.66 -3.36
CA ASP A 55 -4.84 -2.92 -3.98
C ASP A 55 -5.59 -3.98 -3.16
N PHE A 56 -6.79 -3.62 -2.70
CA PHE A 56 -7.66 -4.49 -1.94
C PHE A 56 -9.13 -4.05 -2.06
N SER A 57 -10.02 -4.95 -1.73
CA SER A 57 -11.46 -4.70 -1.66
C SER A 57 -12.07 -5.52 -0.52
N SER A 58 -13.33 -5.30 -0.23
CA SER A 58 -14.08 -6.14 0.73
C SER A 58 -14.16 -7.62 0.31
N LYS A 59 -13.79 -7.96 -0.92
CA LYS A 59 -13.75 -9.33 -1.43
C LYS A 59 -12.39 -10.00 -1.27
N SER A 60 -11.34 -9.22 -1.02
CA SER A 60 -9.97 -9.75 -0.86
C SER A 60 -9.88 -10.69 0.33
N GLU A 61 -9.19 -11.80 0.16
CA GLU A 61 -9.00 -12.80 1.22
C GLU A 61 -8.22 -12.22 2.41
N ALA A 62 -7.25 -11.32 2.13
CA ALA A 62 -6.55 -10.56 3.16
C ALA A 62 -7.50 -9.75 4.06
N CYS A 63 -8.54 -9.12 3.49
CA CYS A 63 -9.52 -8.35 4.25
C CYS A 63 -10.47 -9.27 5.05
N LYS A 64 -10.88 -10.40 4.50
CA LYS A 64 -11.69 -11.40 5.21
C LYS A 64 -10.93 -12.00 6.38
N LEU A 65 -9.65 -12.33 6.16
CA LEU A 65 -8.77 -12.80 7.22
C LEU A 65 -8.64 -11.73 8.33
N ALA A 66 -8.35 -10.48 7.97
CA ALA A 66 -8.25 -9.39 8.93
C ALA A 66 -9.50 -9.29 9.80
N ALA A 67 -10.69 -9.30 9.17
CA ALA A 67 -11.96 -9.27 9.90
C ALA A 67 -12.17 -10.48 10.83
N SER A 68 -11.64 -11.66 10.48
CA SER A 68 -11.74 -12.86 11.31
C SER A 68 -10.82 -12.84 12.54
N LEU A 69 -9.72 -12.09 12.46
CA LEU A 69 -8.72 -11.99 13.54
C LEU A 69 -9.06 -10.91 14.57
N VAL A 70 -9.89 -9.92 14.18
CA VAL A 70 -10.28 -8.81 15.08
C VAL A 70 -11.43 -9.24 15.99
N LYS A 71 -11.34 -8.86 17.26
CA LYS A 71 -12.38 -9.05 18.28
C LYS A 71 -12.92 -7.69 18.73
N GLU A 72 -14.12 -7.67 19.26
CA GLU A 72 -14.88 -6.46 19.60
C GLU A 72 -14.19 -5.54 20.63
N ASP A 73 -13.36 -6.09 21.50
CA ASP A 73 -12.67 -5.39 22.59
C ASP A 73 -11.23 -5.01 22.28
N MET A 74 -10.76 -5.25 21.05
CA MET A 74 -9.39 -4.94 20.66
C MET A 74 -9.17 -3.44 20.40
N THR A 75 -8.09 -2.91 20.98
CA THR A 75 -7.57 -1.59 20.61
C THR A 75 -6.84 -1.63 19.27
N ASP A 76 -6.62 -0.46 18.64
CA ASP A 76 -5.83 -0.37 17.40
C ASP A 76 -4.45 -1.04 17.55
N ILE A 77 -3.85 -0.92 18.75
CA ILE A 77 -2.53 -1.53 19.03
C ILE A 77 -2.61 -3.05 19.13
N ASP A 78 -3.71 -3.59 19.66
CA ASP A 78 -3.91 -5.04 19.73
C ASP A 78 -4.15 -5.64 18.35
N ILE A 79 -4.90 -4.94 17.51
CA ILE A 79 -5.11 -5.29 16.10
C ILE A 79 -3.77 -5.27 15.34
N LEU A 80 -2.98 -4.20 15.49
CA LEU A 80 -1.66 -4.10 14.85
C LEU A 80 -0.75 -5.26 15.28
N LYS A 81 -0.68 -5.57 16.59
CA LYS A 81 0.12 -6.70 17.10
C LYS A 81 -0.36 -8.03 16.53
N THR A 82 -1.67 -8.21 16.43
CA THR A 82 -2.26 -9.44 15.88
C THR A 82 -1.88 -9.62 14.42
N PHE A 83 -2.02 -8.58 13.59
CA PHE A 83 -1.65 -8.65 12.18
C PHE A 83 -0.14 -8.79 11.99
N TYR A 84 0.67 -8.05 12.73
CA TYR A 84 2.12 -8.21 12.73
C TYR A 84 2.53 -9.66 13.03
N THR A 85 1.99 -10.22 14.10
CA THR A 85 2.30 -11.60 14.51
C THR A 85 1.85 -12.59 13.43
N TYR A 86 0.65 -12.40 12.88
CA TYR A 86 0.16 -13.27 11.81
C TYR A 86 1.07 -13.22 10.59
N VAL A 87 1.32 -12.03 10.05
CA VAL A 87 2.13 -11.86 8.83
C VAL A 87 3.53 -12.41 9.02
N THR A 88 4.21 -12.09 10.14
CA THR A 88 5.58 -12.56 10.39
C THR A 88 5.68 -14.04 10.68
N SER A 89 4.58 -14.71 11.06
CA SER A 89 4.56 -16.16 11.35
C SER A 89 4.13 -17.00 10.16
N HIS A 90 3.39 -16.43 9.20
CA HIS A 90 2.78 -17.17 8.10
C HIS A 90 3.39 -16.84 6.74
N ILE A 91 4.05 -15.70 6.61
CA ILE A 91 4.74 -15.32 5.38
C ILE A 91 6.24 -15.51 5.57
N SER A 92 6.86 -16.28 4.69
CA SER A 92 8.31 -16.48 4.62
C SER A 92 8.94 -15.48 3.67
N TYR A 93 10.15 -14.99 4.00
CA TYR A 93 10.83 -14.04 3.12
C TYR A 93 11.36 -14.74 1.87
N ASP A 94 11.03 -14.19 0.70
CA ASP A 94 11.44 -14.70 -0.61
C ASP A 94 12.72 -14.00 -1.06
N TYR A 95 13.85 -14.58 -0.75
CA TYR A 95 15.18 -14.04 -1.10
C TYR A 95 15.41 -14.03 -2.61
N ASP A 96 14.96 -15.05 -3.33
CA ASP A 96 15.11 -15.14 -4.77
C ASP A 96 14.33 -14.02 -5.47
N LYS A 97 13.08 -13.81 -5.07
CA LYS A 97 12.28 -12.69 -5.56
C LYS A 97 12.90 -11.33 -5.21
N ALA A 98 13.48 -11.18 -4.01
CA ALA A 98 14.13 -9.94 -3.60
C ALA A 98 15.31 -9.56 -4.49
N ASP A 99 16.07 -10.55 -4.96
CA ASP A 99 17.24 -10.35 -5.81
C ASP A 99 16.88 -10.07 -7.27
N PHE A 100 15.74 -10.59 -7.75
CA PHE A 100 15.38 -10.55 -9.18
C PHE A 100 14.08 -9.79 -9.48
N VAL A 101 13.45 -9.12 -8.50
CA VAL A 101 12.20 -8.41 -8.73
C VAL A 101 12.36 -7.31 -9.78
N GLU A 102 11.50 -7.32 -10.79
CA GLU A 102 11.53 -6.38 -11.89
C GLU A 102 11.08 -4.98 -11.48
N ALA A 103 11.57 -3.97 -12.22
CA ALA A 103 11.10 -2.60 -12.06
C ALA A 103 9.60 -2.51 -12.40
N GLY A 104 8.82 -1.83 -11.54
CA GLY A 104 7.37 -1.72 -11.72
C GLY A 104 6.56 -2.83 -11.06
N TYR A 105 7.21 -3.74 -10.34
CA TYR A 105 6.52 -4.74 -9.53
C TYR A 105 5.52 -4.07 -8.56
N LEU A 106 4.33 -4.64 -8.49
CA LEU A 106 3.28 -4.26 -7.54
C LEU A 106 2.82 -5.50 -6.78
N PRO A 107 2.73 -5.44 -5.44
CA PRO A 107 2.25 -6.55 -4.62
C PRO A 107 0.80 -6.90 -4.93
N ASP A 108 0.50 -8.20 -4.92
CA ASP A 108 -0.85 -8.73 -4.81
C ASP A 108 -1.01 -9.32 -3.40
N VAL A 109 -1.89 -8.72 -2.61
CA VAL A 109 -2.06 -9.06 -1.19
C VAL A 109 -2.66 -10.45 -1.00
N ASP A 110 -3.55 -10.89 -1.92
CA ASP A 110 -4.17 -12.20 -1.85
C ASP A 110 -3.22 -13.30 -2.34
N ASP A 111 -2.39 -13.00 -3.35
CA ASP A 111 -1.32 -13.90 -3.79
C ASP A 111 -0.28 -14.10 -2.69
N THR A 112 0.18 -13.01 -2.06
CA THR A 112 1.11 -13.06 -0.92
C THR A 112 0.56 -13.93 0.21
N LEU A 113 -0.73 -13.77 0.53
CA LEU A 113 -1.39 -14.57 1.55
C LEU A 113 -1.50 -16.04 1.15
N SER A 114 -1.84 -16.34 -0.11
CA SER A 114 -2.06 -17.70 -0.59
C SER A 114 -0.77 -18.50 -0.75
N THR A 115 0.31 -17.84 -1.20
CA THR A 115 1.63 -18.47 -1.38
C THR A 115 2.41 -18.60 -0.06
N GLY A 116 2.10 -17.74 0.92
CA GLY A 116 2.84 -17.67 2.18
C GLY A 116 4.27 -17.17 2.00
N THR A 117 4.58 -16.47 0.90
CA THR A 117 5.93 -15.95 0.62
C THR A 117 5.85 -14.52 0.08
N GLY A 118 6.90 -13.73 0.32
CA GLY A 118 6.98 -12.36 -0.20
C GLY A 118 8.25 -11.63 0.21
N ILE A 119 8.47 -10.48 -0.43
CA ILE A 119 9.55 -9.55 -0.09
C ILE A 119 9.03 -8.44 0.84
N CYS A 120 9.90 -7.54 1.28
CA CYS A 120 9.52 -6.42 2.16
C CYS A 120 8.30 -5.63 1.66
N PHE A 121 8.16 -5.48 0.35
CA PHE A 121 7.04 -4.77 -0.25
C PHE A 121 5.72 -5.55 -0.13
N ASP A 122 5.75 -6.88 -0.28
CA ASP A 122 4.58 -7.75 -0.09
C ASP A 122 4.12 -7.76 1.37
N TYR A 123 5.05 -7.87 2.33
CA TYR A 123 4.77 -7.77 3.76
C TYR A 123 4.11 -6.44 4.12
N ALA A 124 4.69 -5.34 3.62
CA ALA A 124 4.17 -4.00 3.87
C ALA A 124 2.78 -3.80 3.25
N ALA A 125 2.56 -4.27 2.02
CA ALA A 125 1.28 -4.16 1.33
C ALA A 125 0.18 -4.99 1.99
N LEU A 126 0.47 -6.27 2.31
CA LEU A 126 -0.47 -7.16 3.00
C LEU A 126 -0.88 -6.58 4.35
N THR A 127 0.09 -6.19 5.19
CA THR A 127 -0.20 -5.61 6.51
C THR A 127 -0.99 -4.30 6.38
N THR A 128 -0.65 -3.46 5.39
CA THR A 128 -1.39 -2.22 5.12
C THR A 128 -2.83 -2.49 4.70
N ALA A 129 -3.07 -3.45 3.82
CA ALA A 129 -4.43 -3.82 3.39
C ALA A 129 -5.26 -4.33 4.57
N MET A 130 -4.70 -5.20 5.40
CA MET A 130 -5.33 -5.71 6.61
C MET A 130 -5.72 -4.57 7.57
N LEU A 131 -4.79 -3.65 7.87
CA LEU A 131 -5.04 -2.51 8.77
C LEU A 131 -6.11 -1.56 8.21
N ARG A 132 -5.99 -1.17 6.95
CA ARG A 132 -6.95 -0.27 6.29
C ARG A 132 -8.36 -0.85 6.22
N SER A 133 -8.47 -2.17 6.05
CA SER A 133 -9.76 -2.87 6.04
C SER A 133 -10.47 -2.85 7.40
N GLN A 134 -9.74 -2.52 8.47
CA GLN A 134 -10.24 -2.34 9.84
C GLN A 134 -10.25 -0.87 10.27
N ASP A 135 -10.32 0.05 9.32
CA ASP A 135 -10.35 1.50 9.56
C ASP A 135 -9.15 2.05 10.36
N ILE A 136 -8.00 1.37 10.32
CA ILE A 136 -6.75 1.84 10.93
C ILE A 136 -5.90 2.49 9.82
N PRO A 137 -5.65 3.82 9.90
CA PRO A 137 -4.87 4.51 8.88
C PRO A 137 -3.43 3.99 8.85
N CYS A 138 -3.02 3.49 7.70
CA CYS A 138 -1.71 2.91 7.47
C CYS A 138 -1.09 3.42 6.18
N LYS A 139 0.13 3.95 6.29
CA LYS A 139 0.91 4.49 5.18
C LYS A 139 2.00 3.50 4.82
N LEU A 140 1.95 2.95 3.61
CA LEU A 140 3.07 2.22 3.03
C LEU A 140 4.12 3.21 2.54
N GLN A 141 5.36 2.96 2.87
CA GLN A 141 6.52 3.74 2.44
C GLN A 141 7.52 2.87 1.67
N ILE A 142 8.13 3.45 0.65
CA ILE A 142 9.20 2.84 -0.14
C ILE A 142 10.38 3.81 -0.11
N GLY A 143 11.56 3.31 0.19
CA GLY A 143 12.75 4.12 0.32
C GLY A 143 14.00 3.27 0.44
N TYR A 144 14.97 3.77 1.19
CA TYR A 144 16.23 3.07 1.45
C TYR A 144 16.43 2.95 2.96
N SER A 145 16.90 1.78 3.39
CA SER A 145 17.45 1.54 4.73
C SER A 145 18.94 1.26 4.57
N GLY A 146 19.76 2.27 4.83
CA GLY A 146 21.15 2.29 4.35
C GLY A 146 21.18 2.30 2.81
N ASP A 147 21.90 1.35 2.22
CA ASP A 147 22.03 1.21 0.76
C ASP A 147 21.00 0.23 0.16
N VAL A 148 20.16 -0.38 0.99
CA VAL A 148 19.18 -1.39 0.56
C VAL A 148 17.83 -0.73 0.32
N LYS A 149 17.25 -0.92 -0.87
CA LYS A 149 15.87 -0.53 -1.17
C LYS A 149 14.93 -1.33 -0.27
N HIS A 150 14.02 -0.63 0.41
CA HIS A 150 13.16 -1.23 1.41
C HIS A 150 11.74 -0.67 1.38
N ALA A 151 10.78 -1.44 1.85
CA ALA A 151 9.42 -1.00 2.10
C ALA A 151 9.05 -1.25 3.56
N TRP A 152 8.32 -0.29 4.16
CA TRP A 152 7.83 -0.37 5.55
C TRP A 152 6.51 0.36 5.68
N ILE A 153 5.94 0.36 6.87
CA ILE A 153 4.66 1.01 7.16
C ILE A 153 4.78 1.97 8.34
N ASP A 154 4.01 3.06 8.27
CA ASP A 154 3.69 3.92 9.42
C ASP A 154 2.21 3.74 9.73
N VAL A 155 1.87 3.50 10.98
CA VAL A 155 0.50 3.26 11.43
C VAL A 155 0.08 4.38 12.38
N TYR A 156 -1.09 4.97 12.13
CA TYR A 156 -1.69 5.90 13.06
C TYR A 156 -2.57 5.13 14.06
N ILE A 157 -2.22 5.20 15.33
CA ILE A 157 -2.93 4.57 16.43
C ILE A 157 -3.79 5.62 17.15
N ARG A 158 -5.08 5.36 17.22
CA ARG A 158 -6.00 6.16 18.03
C ARG A 158 -5.74 5.84 19.50
N GLY A 159 -5.47 6.88 20.29
CA GLY A 159 -5.24 6.75 21.74
C GLY A 159 -6.53 6.71 22.55
#